data_43ea6851bb611edf19a61a85cac293a0
#
_entry.id   43ea6851bb611edf19a61a85cac293a0
#
_cell.length_a   1.000
_cell.length_b   1.000
_cell.length_c   1.000
_cell.angle_alpha   90.00
_cell.angle_beta   90.00
_cell.angle_gamma   90.00
#
_symmetry.space_group_name_H-M   'P 1'
#
loop_
_entity.id
_entity.type
_entity.pdbx_description
1 polymer ?
#
loop_
_entity_poly.entity_id
_entity_poly.type
_entity_poly.pdbx_seq_one_letter_code
_entity_poly.pdbx_strand_id
1 'polypeptide(L)'
;VMFGPDGNNLLPAQVLYKKNILALRGSFRPVTKVNMDMFERAKELFFSEKKVDPENSQIIFEITLSNLRAEGEINERDFLDRAELLCSLGQNVMITNFQEYFKLVEYFSEFTKARMGLAMGVYNLIQIFDEKYYRHLSGGILEAFGKLFYRDLKVYMYPYRDEEKNEFITSENLKVHPRMKELYKFFKNNGKLIDISDFDQEIFHIFSRKVLKMISEGEEGWQEMLPEGVAETIVKKRLFGYSKSRIKT
;
A
#
# COMPACT_ATOMS: atom_id res chain seq x y z
N VAL A 1 6.24 1.40 14.80
CA VAL A 1 5.13 1.10 15.72
C VAL A 1 4.12 0.25 14.98
N MET A 2 3.48 -0.69 15.68
CA MET A 2 2.46 -1.56 15.07
C MET A 2 1.21 -1.55 15.96
N PHE A 3 0.03 -1.51 15.33
CA PHE A 3 -1.27 -1.49 15.99
C PHE A 3 -2.14 -2.65 15.51
N GLY A 4 -2.90 -3.24 16.42
CA GLY A 4 -3.91 -4.24 16.11
C GLY A 4 -5.27 -3.62 15.73
N PRO A 5 -6.23 -4.47 15.32
CA PRO A 5 -7.58 -4.03 15.00
C PRO A 5 -8.31 -3.31 16.14
N ASP A 6 -7.93 -3.58 17.37
CA ASP A 6 -8.44 -2.91 18.57
C ASP A 6 -7.75 -1.58 18.89
N GLY A 7 -6.79 -1.16 18.05
CA GLY A 7 -5.99 0.05 18.24
C GLY A 7 -4.87 -0.08 19.27
N ASN A 8 -4.70 -1.24 19.89
CA ASN A 8 -3.63 -1.47 20.86
C ASN A 8 -2.28 -1.70 20.17
N ASN A 9 -1.21 -1.31 20.87
CA ASN A 9 0.14 -1.57 20.41
C ASN A 9 0.44 -3.06 20.36
N LEU A 10 1.00 -3.50 19.25
CA LEU A 10 1.47 -4.86 19.03
C LEU A 10 3.00 -4.91 19.03
N LEU A 11 3.55 -6.00 19.54
CA LEU A 11 4.98 -6.27 19.43
C LEU A 11 5.24 -6.99 18.09
N PRO A 12 5.98 -6.38 17.14
CA PRO A 12 6.23 -6.98 15.84
C PRO A 12 6.81 -8.39 15.92
N ALA A 13 7.71 -8.64 16.88
CA ALA A 13 8.29 -9.96 17.08
C ALA A 13 7.27 -11.05 17.40
N GLN A 14 6.16 -10.73 18.08
CA GLN A 14 5.11 -11.68 18.38
C GLN A 14 4.19 -11.92 17.17
N VAL A 15 3.87 -10.85 16.45
CA VAL A 15 2.91 -10.88 15.34
C VAL A 15 3.50 -11.47 14.08
N LEU A 16 4.78 -11.17 13.78
CA LEU A 16 5.44 -11.50 12.52
C LEU A 16 6.26 -12.81 12.58
N TYR A 17 6.52 -13.34 13.80
CA TYR A 17 7.41 -14.49 13.95
C TYR A 17 6.92 -15.72 13.21
N LYS A 18 7.73 -16.19 12.25
CA LYS A 18 7.47 -17.35 11.37
C LYS A 18 6.17 -17.24 10.56
N LYS A 19 5.60 -16.05 10.38
CA LYS A 19 4.39 -15.82 9.58
C LYS A 19 4.70 -15.63 8.09
N ASN A 20 3.76 -16.05 7.24
CA ASN A 20 3.68 -15.49 5.89
C ASN A 20 3.22 -14.04 6.00
N ILE A 21 3.79 -13.12 5.25
CA ILE A 21 3.48 -11.70 5.38
C ILE A 21 3.05 -11.14 4.02
N LEU A 22 1.86 -10.53 3.97
CA LEU A 22 1.44 -9.67 2.87
C LEU A 22 1.38 -8.24 3.37
N ALA A 23 2.17 -7.34 2.79
CA ALA A 23 2.16 -5.94 3.16
C ALA A 23 1.59 -5.06 2.04
N LEU A 24 0.72 -4.13 2.42
CA LEU A 24 0.22 -3.07 1.55
C LEU A 24 0.76 -1.73 2.03
N ARG A 25 1.58 -1.07 1.21
CA ARG A 25 2.07 0.27 1.49
C ARG A 25 1.20 1.32 0.83
N GLY A 26 0.75 2.30 1.60
CA GLY A 26 -0.05 3.40 1.08
C GLY A 26 -0.09 4.61 2.01
N SER A 27 -0.61 5.73 1.50
CA SER A 27 -0.86 6.91 2.33
C SER A 27 -2.16 6.76 3.15
N PHE A 28 -3.16 6.04 2.61
CA PHE A 28 -4.48 5.82 3.22
C PHE A 28 -5.12 7.10 3.79
N ARG A 29 -5.12 8.16 2.99
CA ARG A 29 -5.52 9.51 3.39
C ARG A 29 -6.69 10.06 2.55
N PRO A 30 -7.92 9.63 2.86
CA PRO A 30 -8.29 8.46 3.64
C PRO A 30 -8.10 7.14 2.89
N VAL A 31 -8.33 6.02 3.58
CA VAL A 31 -8.52 4.72 2.94
C VAL A 31 -9.79 4.76 2.09
N THR A 32 -9.74 4.21 0.87
CA THR A 32 -10.83 4.25 -0.11
C THR A 32 -11.23 2.83 -0.54
N LYS A 33 -12.36 2.70 -1.24
CA LYS A 33 -12.80 1.44 -1.84
C LYS A 33 -11.72 0.81 -2.72
N VAL A 34 -10.96 1.61 -3.48
CA VAL A 34 -9.84 1.14 -4.30
C VAL A 34 -8.75 0.46 -3.46
N ASN A 35 -8.44 1.02 -2.28
CA ASN A 35 -7.45 0.40 -1.40
C ASN A 35 -7.94 -0.95 -0.86
N MET A 36 -9.23 -1.07 -0.56
CA MET A 36 -9.80 -2.32 -0.07
C MET A 36 -9.93 -3.36 -1.17
N ASP A 37 -10.31 -2.99 -2.38
CA ASP A 37 -10.34 -3.91 -3.51
C ASP A 37 -8.91 -4.43 -3.83
N MET A 38 -7.91 -3.54 -3.89
CA MET A 38 -6.52 -3.95 -4.04
C MET A 38 -6.10 -4.93 -2.93
N PHE A 39 -6.50 -4.66 -1.69
CA PHE A 39 -6.22 -5.53 -0.55
C PHE A 39 -6.83 -6.92 -0.73
N GLU A 40 -8.13 -7.01 -0.97
CA GLU A 40 -8.82 -8.30 -1.06
C GLU A 40 -8.29 -9.13 -2.24
N ARG A 41 -8.08 -8.51 -3.41
CA ARG A 41 -7.54 -9.21 -4.57
C ARG A 41 -6.10 -9.67 -4.39
N ALA A 42 -5.25 -8.83 -3.79
CA ALA A 42 -3.88 -9.23 -3.47
C ALA A 42 -3.83 -10.36 -2.45
N LYS A 43 -4.71 -10.34 -1.44
CA LYS A 43 -4.85 -11.39 -0.43
C LYS A 43 -5.29 -12.73 -1.05
N GLU A 44 -6.29 -12.72 -1.94
CA GLU A 44 -6.73 -13.90 -2.67
C GLU A 44 -5.57 -14.54 -3.46
N LEU A 45 -4.84 -13.73 -4.22
CA LEU A 45 -3.67 -14.19 -4.98
C LEU A 45 -2.55 -14.71 -4.08
N PHE A 46 -2.26 -14.02 -2.99
CA PHE A 46 -1.24 -14.44 -2.03
C PHE A 46 -1.60 -15.76 -1.36
N PHE A 47 -2.85 -15.92 -0.94
CA PHE A 47 -3.32 -17.16 -0.29
C PHE A 47 -3.46 -18.34 -1.25
N SER A 48 -3.57 -18.09 -2.55
CA SER A 48 -3.57 -19.15 -3.57
C SER A 48 -2.19 -19.76 -3.82
N GLU A 49 -1.12 -19.16 -3.30
CA GLU A 49 0.23 -19.68 -3.48
C GLU A 49 0.49 -20.93 -2.63
N LYS A 50 1.04 -21.98 -3.26
CA LYS A 50 1.31 -23.28 -2.59
C LYS A 50 2.16 -23.20 -1.32
N LYS A 51 2.98 -22.14 -1.18
CA LYS A 51 3.89 -21.96 -0.03
C LYS A 51 3.32 -21.01 1.03
N VAL A 52 2.07 -20.61 0.90
CA VAL A 52 1.38 -19.74 1.85
C VAL A 52 0.36 -20.56 2.61
N ASP A 53 0.44 -20.50 3.92
CA ASP A 53 -0.57 -21.01 4.82
C ASP A 53 -1.42 -19.83 5.30
N PRO A 54 -2.70 -19.71 4.89
CA PRO A 54 -3.58 -18.60 5.29
C PRO A 54 -3.71 -18.46 6.80
N GLU A 55 -3.80 -19.57 7.53
CA GLU A 55 -3.95 -19.57 9.01
C GLU A 55 -2.67 -19.11 9.71
N ASN A 56 -1.52 -19.26 9.04
CA ASN A 56 -0.23 -18.78 9.53
C ASN A 56 0.25 -17.53 8.78
N SER A 57 -0.68 -16.69 8.34
CA SER A 57 -0.38 -15.48 7.58
C SER A 57 -0.72 -14.21 8.37
N GLN A 58 0.01 -13.15 8.06
CA GLN A 58 -0.20 -11.82 8.63
C GLN A 58 -0.30 -10.79 7.50
N ILE A 59 -1.35 -9.99 7.55
CA ILE A 59 -1.54 -8.88 6.62
C ILE A 59 -1.25 -7.58 7.35
N ILE A 60 -0.46 -6.72 6.71
CA ILE A 60 0.03 -5.47 7.29
C ILE A 60 -0.28 -4.31 6.35
N PHE A 61 -1.05 -3.35 6.84
CA PHE A 61 -1.16 -2.04 6.19
C PHE A 61 -0.02 -1.15 6.69
N GLU A 62 0.88 -0.78 5.80
CA GLU A 62 2.07 -0.02 6.16
C GLU A 62 1.97 1.43 5.70
N ILE A 63 2.16 2.34 6.65
CA ILE A 63 2.23 3.78 6.43
C ILE A 63 3.67 4.22 6.71
N THR A 64 4.35 4.76 5.70
CA THR A 64 5.71 5.27 5.90
C THR A 64 5.72 6.77 6.20
N LEU A 65 6.52 7.16 7.20
CA LEU A 65 6.75 8.57 7.56
C LEU A 65 7.33 9.40 6.42
N SER A 66 8.06 8.75 5.50
CA SER A 66 8.66 9.42 4.34
C SER A 66 7.62 9.99 3.38
N ASN A 67 6.50 9.30 3.19
CA ASN A 67 5.39 9.79 2.35
C ASN A 67 4.75 11.06 2.93
N LEU A 68 4.85 11.27 4.21
CA LEU A 68 4.26 12.38 4.92
C LEU A 68 5.14 13.64 4.87
N ARG A 69 6.45 13.46 4.93
CA ARG A 69 7.40 14.57 4.72
C ARG A 69 7.29 15.14 3.32
N ALA A 70 6.94 14.33 2.33
CA ALA A 70 6.71 14.77 0.96
C ALA A 70 5.41 15.58 0.79
N GLU A 71 4.46 15.48 1.72
CA GLU A 71 3.16 16.17 1.70
C GLU A 71 3.13 17.46 2.54
N GLY A 72 4.26 17.87 3.20
CA GLY A 72 4.38 19.07 4.02
C GLY A 72 4.83 18.80 5.46
N GLU A 73 4.45 19.67 6.41
CA GLU A 73 4.74 19.46 7.82
C GLU A 73 4.10 18.18 8.37
N ILE A 74 4.86 17.43 9.17
CA ILE A 74 4.37 16.20 9.80
C ILE A 74 3.28 16.55 10.81
N ASN A 75 2.05 16.20 10.50
CA ASN A 75 0.96 16.25 11.43
C ASN A 75 0.80 14.87 12.11
N GLU A 76 1.32 14.74 13.34
CA GLU A 76 1.26 13.49 14.11
C GLU A 76 -0.17 12.98 14.28
N ARG A 77 -1.13 13.87 14.43
CA ARG A 77 -2.55 13.53 14.55
C ARG A 77 -3.08 12.85 13.29
N ASP A 78 -2.70 13.33 12.12
CA ASP A 78 -3.12 12.75 10.83
C ASP A 78 -2.65 11.29 10.66
N PHE A 79 -1.52 10.91 11.26
CA PHE A 79 -1.07 9.51 11.28
C PHE A 79 -1.94 8.62 12.13
N LEU A 80 -2.21 9.09 13.33
CA LEU A 80 -3.04 8.35 14.27
C LEU A 80 -4.45 8.20 13.68
N ASP A 81 -4.96 9.24 13.03
CA ASP A 81 -6.25 9.21 12.34
C ASP A 81 -6.29 8.11 11.26
N ARG A 82 -5.25 8.02 10.44
CA ARG A 82 -5.14 6.98 9.39
C ARG A 82 -5.03 5.58 9.98
N ALA A 83 -4.17 5.41 10.99
CA ALA A 83 -4.00 4.13 11.66
C ALA A 83 -5.31 3.71 12.33
N GLU A 84 -6.01 4.62 12.98
CA GLU A 84 -7.28 4.35 13.64
C GLU A 84 -8.36 3.90 12.65
N LEU A 85 -8.46 4.56 11.47
CA LEU A 85 -9.39 4.15 10.44
C LEU A 85 -9.10 2.73 9.94
N LEU A 86 -7.83 2.41 9.67
CA LEU A 86 -7.46 1.07 9.22
C LEU A 86 -7.69 0.01 10.31
N CYS A 87 -7.39 0.32 11.57
CA CYS A 87 -7.69 -0.55 12.69
C CYS A 87 -9.20 -0.80 12.82
N SER A 88 -10.03 0.23 12.63
CA SER A 88 -11.51 0.09 12.68
C SER A 88 -12.07 -0.81 11.56
N LEU A 89 -11.32 -0.99 10.47
CA LEU A 89 -11.60 -1.96 9.40
C LEU A 89 -11.04 -3.36 9.70
N GLY A 90 -10.59 -3.62 10.92
CA GLY A 90 -10.05 -4.92 11.32
C GLY A 90 -8.61 -5.18 10.87
N GLN A 91 -7.86 -4.16 10.45
CA GLN A 91 -6.52 -4.34 9.89
C GLN A 91 -5.41 -4.15 10.93
N ASN A 92 -4.30 -4.89 10.76
CA ASN A 92 -3.06 -4.58 11.47
C ASN A 92 -2.32 -3.47 10.72
N VAL A 93 -1.93 -2.45 11.45
CA VAL A 93 -1.28 -1.26 10.90
C VAL A 93 0.14 -1.14 11.40
N MET A 94 1.07 -0.89 10.50
CA MET A 94 2.46 -0.62 10.83
C MET A 94 2.85 0.78 10.35
N ILE A 95 3.38 1.61 11.23
CA ILE A 95 3.97 2.90 10.90
C ILE A 95 5.48 2.74 10.95
N THR A 96 6.15 3.03 9.83
CA THR A 96 7.60 2.88 9.67
C THR A 96 8.27 4.17 9.23
N ASN A 97 9.60 4.18 9.26
CA ASN A 97 10.42 5.21 8.63
C ASN A 97 11.22 4.66 7.44
N PHE A 98 10.75 3.58 6.83
CA PHE A 98 11.43 2.96 5.69
C PHE A 98 10.99 3.65 4.40
N GLN A 99 11.89 4.40 3.79
CA GLN A 99 11.61 5.06 2.52
C GLN A 99 11.52 4.03 1.39
N GLU A 100 12.50 3.13 1.30
CA GLU A 100 12.60 2.14 0.24
C GLU A 100 11.93 0.82 0.65
N TYR A 101 11.30 0.16 -0.32
CA TYR A 101 10.60 -1.11 -0.09
C TYR A 101 11.52 -2.23 0.39
N PHE A 102 12.78 -2.27 -0.07
CA PHE A 102 13.71 -3.31 0.37
C PHE A 102 13.97 -3.25 1.88
N LYS A 103 13.98 -2.07 2.50
CA LYS A 103 14.14 -1.91 3.95
C LYS A 103 12.99 -2.52 4.75
N LEU A 104 11.76 -2.40 4.21
CA LEU A 104 10.60 -3.04 4.82
C LEU A 104 10.73 -4.57 4.75
N VAL A 105 11.18 -5.10 3.62
CA VAL A 105 11.39 -6.54 3.44
C VAL A 105 12.55 -7.06 4.31
N GLU A 106 13.66 -6.33 4.41
CA GLU A 106 14.75 -6.67 5.33
C GLU A 106 14.24 -6.74 6.77
N TYR A 107 13.45 -5.74 7.20
CA TYR A 107 12.86 -5.73 8.53
C TYR A 107 11.97 -6.96 8.78
N PHE A 108 11.08 -7.30 7.85
CA PHE A 108 10.26 -8.51 7.99
C PHE A 108 11.11 -9.79 8.02
N SER A 109 12.23 -9.80 7.31
CA SER A 109 13.13 -10.96 7.23
C SER A 109 13.84 -11.27 8.57
N GLU A 110 13.86 -10.33 9.51
CA GLU A 110 14.35 -10.55 10.88
C GLU A 110 13.41 -11.49 11.67
N PHE A 111 12.13 -11.50 11.34
CA PHE A 111 11.11 -12.27 12.06
C PHE A 111 10.70 -13.56 11.35
N THR A 112 10.78 -13.59 10.02
CA THR A 112 10.28 -14.73 9.26
C THR A 112 11.17 -15.10 8.08
N LYS A 113 11.14 -16.41 7.78
CA LYS A 113 11.70 -17.00 6.56
C LYS A 113 10.60 -17.52 5.63
N ALA A 114 9.36 -17.34 6.00
CA ALA A 114 8.20 -17.73 5.21
C ALA A 114 7.97 -16.81 4.01
N ARG A 115 6.95 -17.10 3.21
CA ARG A 115 6.60 -16.32 2.03
C ARG A 115 6.23 -14.89 2.41
N MET A 116 6.76 -13.94 1.66
CA MET A 116 6.38 -12.54 1.74
C MET A 116 5.84 -12.04 0.40
N GLY A 117 4.87 -11.12 0.45
CA GLY A 117 4.30 -10.42 -0.69
C GLY A 117 4.16 -8.93 -0.40
N LEU A 118 4.24 -8.13 -1.45
CA LEU A 118 3.92 -6.70 -1.41
C LEU A 118 2.77 -6.43 -2.37
N ALA A 119 1.72 -5.77 -1.90
CA ALA A 119 0.67 -5.26 -2.76
C ALA A 119 0.81 -3.75 -2.96
N MET A 120 0.70 -3.29 -4.20
CA MET A 120 0.86 -1.89 -4.54
C MET A 120 0.20 -1.54 -5.87
N GLY A 121 -0.12 -0.26 -6.07
CA GLY A 121 -0.51 0.24 -7.38
C GLY A 121 0.67 0.21 -8.37
N VAL A 122 0.38 -0.03 -9.63
CA VAL A 122 1.38 -0.19 -10.71
C VAL A 122 2.36 0.99 -10.81
N TYR A 123 1.93 2.22 -10.50
CA TYR A 123 2.83 3.38 -10.51
C TYR A 123 3.90 3.36 -9.41
N ASN A 124 3.65 2.68 -8.29
CA ASN A 124 4.69 2.52 -7.26
C ASN A 124 5.86 1.66 -7.78
N LEU A 125 5.59 0.79 -8.74
CA LEU A 125 6.63 -0.01 -9.38
C LEU A 125 7.63 0.86 -10.16
N ILE A 126 7.18 1.96 -10.79
CA ILE A 126 8.07 2.92 -11.47
C ILE A 126 9.10 3.48 -10.48
N GLN A 127 8.68 3.79 -9.25
CA GLN A 127 9.58 4.30 -8.22
C GLN A 127 10.58 3.23 -7.76
N ILE A 128 10.15 1.96 -7.68
CA ILE A 128 11.05 0.84 -7.35
C ILE A 128 12.14 0.68 -8.44
N PHE A 129 11.82 0.93 -9.70
CA PHE A 129 12.75 0.87 -10.83
C PHE A 129 13.49 2.19 -11.11
N ASP A 130 13.44 3.17 -10.22
CA ASP A 130 14.16 4.44 -10.35
C ASP A 130 15.48 4.41 -9.57
N GLU A 131 16.59 4.37 -10.29
CA GLU A 131 17.96 4.28 -9.74
C GLU A 131 18.29 5.39 -8.73
N LYS A 132 17.63 6.54 -8.83
CA LYS A 132 17.92 7.68 -7.94
C LYS A 132 17.75 7.36 -6.46
N TYR A 133 16.83 6.43 -6.13
CA TYR A 133 16.57 6.02 -4.74
C TYR A 133 17.66 5.12 -4.16
N TYR A 134 18.56 4.58 -4.99
CA TYR A 134 19.56 3.59 -4.57
C TYR A 134 21.00 4.06 -4.71
N ARG A 135 21.24 5.34 -5.03
CA ARG A 135 22.58 5.91 -5.24
C ARG A 135 23.48 5.82 -4.01
N HIS A 136 22.89 5.69 -2.82
CA HIS A 136 23.61 5.55 -1.56
C HIS A 136 24.11 4.11 -1.29
N LEU A 137 23.64 3.12 -2.07
CA LEU A 137 24.07 1.73 -1.97
C LEU A 137 25.28 1.50 -2.88
N SER A 138 26.26 0.75 -2.38
CA SER A 138 27.47 0.42 -3.15
C SER A 138 27.17 -0.38 -4.43
N GLY A 139 26.20 -1.29 -4.38
CA GLY A 139 25.71 -2.06 -5.52
C GLY A 139 24.52 -1.41 -6.25
N GLY A 140 24.11 -0.19 -5.86
CA GLY A 140 23.01 0.55 -6.47
C GLY A 140 21.69 -0.23 -6.46
N ILE A 141 20.94 -0.12 -7.56
CA ILE A 141 19.64 -0.79 -7.71
C ILE A 141 19.75 -2.33 -7.67
N LEU A 142 20.85 -2.91 -8.10
CA LEU A 142 21.02 -4.37 -8.07
C LEU A 142 21.14 -4.90 -6.63
N GLU A 143 21.82 -4.17 -5.75
CA GLU A 143 21.87 -4.47 -4.33
C GLU A 143 20.46 -4.36 -3.71
N ALA A 144 19.75 -3.28 -3.98
CA ALA A 144 18.39 -3.07 -3.51
C ALA A 144 17.45 -4.20 -3.95
N PHE A 145 17.57 -4.65 -5.19
CA PHE A 145 16.71 -5.72 -5.74
C PHE A 145 17.08 -7.09 -5.21
N GLY A 146 18.36 -7.37 -4.96
CA GLY A 146 18.78 -8.57 -4.25
C GLY A 146 18.17 -8.69 -2.85
N LYS A 147 18.04 -7.56 -2.16
CA LYS A 147 17.38 -7.46 -0.84
C LYS A 147 15.85 -7.50 -0.95
N LEU A 148 15.25 -6.78 -1.91
CA LEU A 148 13.80 -6.72 -2.11
C LEU A 148 13.21 -8.08 -2.48
N PHE A 149 13.79 -8.75 -3.49
CA PHE A 149 13.28 -10.04 -3.97
C PHE A 149 13.87 -11.25 -3.23
N TYR A 150 14.37 -11.00 -2.02
CA TYR A 150 14.85 -12.03 -1.14
C TYR A 150 13.78 -13.09 -0.86
N ARG A 151 14.20 -14.35 -0.78
CA ARG A 151 13.33 -15.51 -0.50
C ARG A 151 12.08 -15.60 -1.38
N ASP A 152 12.22 -15.24 -2.65
CA ASP A 152 11.18 -15.39 -3.63
C ASP A 152 9.93 -14.51 -3.36
N LEU A 153 10.15 -13.33 -2.77
CA LEU A 153 9.12 -12.30 -2.61
C LEU A 153 8.45 -12.03 -3.97
N LYS A 154 7.13 -11.82 -3.95
CA LYS A 154 6.34 -11.37 -5.10
C LYS A 154 5.69 -10.03 -4.84
N VAL A 155 5.53 -9.27 -5.91
CA VAL A 155 4.82 -8.00 -5.92
C VAL A 155 3.51 -8.20 -6.67
N TYR A 156 2.39 -7.93 -5.99
CA TYR A 156 1.04 -7.96 -6.55
C TYR A 156 0.66 -6.54 -6.94
N MET A 157 0.41 -6.34 -8.23
CA MET A 157 0.24 -5.02 -8.81
C MET A 157 -1.20 -4.74 -9.17
N TYR A 158 -1.76 -3.74 -8.52
CA TYR A 158 -3.07 -3.23 -8.85
C TYR A 158 -2.96 -2.27 -10.02
N PRO A 159 -3.78 -2.43 -11.08
CA PRO A 159 -3.69 -1.61 -12.28
C PRO A 159 -4.06 -0.17 -12.01
N TYR A 160 -3.73 0.70 -12.96
CA TYR A 160 -4.15 2.08 -13.00
C TYR A 160 -4.92 2.34 -14.29
N ARG A 161 -6.00 3.09 -14.24
CA ARG A 161 -6.73 3.52 -15.42
C ARG A 161 -6.16 4.85 -15.93
N ASP A 162 -5.58 4.82 -17.13
CA ASP A 162 -5.20 6.01 -17.87
C ASP A 162 -6.46 6.54 -18.58
N GLU A 163 -7.03 7.63 -18.04
CA GLU A 163 -8.28 8.20 -18.57
C GLU A 163 -8.10 8.83 -19.95
N GLU A 164 -6.90 9.37 -20.24
CA GLU A 164 -6.61 10.00 -21.55
C GLU A 164 -6.59 8.97 -22.67
N LYS A 165 -6.03 7.79 -22.39
CA LYS A 165 -5.91 6.70 -23.37
C LYS A 165 -7.04 5.68 -23.27
N ASN A 166 -7.88 5.79 -22.23
CA ASN A 166 -8.92 4.83 -21.90
C ASN A 166 -8.41 3.37 -21.85
N GLU A 167 -7.21 3.19 -21.26
CA GLU A 167 -6.57 1.88 -21.09
C GLU A 167 -6.17 1.63 -19.64
N PHE A 168 -6.09 0.35 -19.25
CA PHE A 168 -5.49 -0.05 -17.98
C PHE A 168 -3.98 -0.24 -18.14
N ILE A 169 -3.23 0.43 -17.25
CA ILE A 169 -1.79 0.22 -17.13
C ILE A 169 -1.54 -0.93 -16.17
N THR A 170 -0.84 -1.94 -16.67
CA THR A 170 -0.46 -3.17 -15.96
C THR A 170 1.04 -3.41 -16.13
N SER A 171 1.57 -4.53 -15.65
CA SER A 171 2.97 -4.90 -15.91
C SER A 171 3.28 -5.08 -17.40
N GLU A 172 2.25 -5.35 -18.24
CA GLU A 172 2.44 -5.62 -19.67
C GLU A 172 2.80 -4.36 -20.45
N ASN A 173 2.17 -3.22 -20.13
CA ASN A 173 2.31 -1.98 -20.88
C ASN A 173 2.93 -0.83 -20.06
N LEU A 174 3.34 -1.09 -18.82
CA LEU A 174 4.04 -0.10 -18.00
C LEU A 174 5.37 0.32 -18.64
N LYS A 175 5.53 1.62 -18.79
CA LYS A 175 6.77 2.21 -19.34
C LYS A 175 7.75 2.47 -18.20
N VAL A 176 8.78 1.65 -18.11
CA VAL A 176 9.94 1.89 -17.24
C VAL A 176 11.04 2.64 -18.01
N HIS A 177 11.97 3.26 -17.28
CA HIS A 177 13.10 3.92 -17.91
C HIS A 177 13.88 2.96 -18.84
N PRO A 178 14.33 3.38 -20.05
CA PRO A 178 14.96 2.48 -21.03
C PRO A 178 16.11 1.64 -20.47
N ARG A 179 16.94 2.19 -19.59
CA ARG A 179 18.04 1.45 -18.93
C ARG A 179 17.56 0.30 -18.03
N MET A 180 16.34 0.40 -17.51
CA MET A 180 15.76 -0.60 -16.60
C MET A 180 14.94 -1.66 -17.32
N LYS A 181 14.76 -1.54 -18.63
CA LYS A 181 13.87 -2.39 -19.42
C LYS A 181 14.20 -3.88 -19.30
N GLU A 182 15.47 -4.24 -19.41
CA GLU A 182 15.88 -5.65 -19.34
C GLU A 182 15.81 -6.21 -17.92
N LEU A 183 16.13 -5.40 -16.92
CA LEU A 183 15.97 -5.77 -15.51
C LEU A 183 14.47 -5.96 -15.17
N TYR A 184 13.61 -5.08 -15.64
CA TYR A 184 12.16 -5.19 -15.50
C TYR A 184 11.62 -6.49 -16.11
N LYS A 185 12.00 -6.78 -17.36
CA LYS A 185 11.64 -8.04 -18.04
C LYS A 185 12.12 -9.27 -17.25
N PHE A 186 13.33 -9.22 -16.70
CA PHE A 186 13.85 -10.32 -15.90
C PHE A 186 12.92 -10.64 -14.74
N PHE A 187 12.51 -9.66 -13.93
CA PHE A 187 11.63 -9.90 -12.80
C PHE A 187 10.23 -10.31 -13.20
N LYS A 188 9.70 -9.73 -14.28
CA LYS A 188 8.41 -10.10 -14.84
C LYS A 188 8.40 -11.56 -15.33
N ASN A 189 9.35 -11.94 -16.17
CA ASN A 189 9.43 -13.29 -16.77
C ASN A 189 9.72 -14.37 -15.70
N ASN A 190 10.31 -14.00 -14.57
CA ASN A 190 10.52 -14.91 -13.45
C ASN A 190 9.37 -14.92 -12.43
N GLY A 191 8.20 -14.36 -12.79
CA GLY A 191 6.99 -14.40 -11.96
C GLY A 191 7.14 -13.67 -10.62
N LYS A 192 7.97 -12.62 -10.58
CA LYS A 192 8.13 -11.77 -9.38
C LYS A 192 7.13 -10.63 -9.35
N LEU A 193 6.60 -10.27 -10.50
CA LEU A 193 5.60 -9.23 -10.70
C LEU A 193 4.32 -9.91 -11.16
N ILE A 194 3.27 -9.80 -10.37
CA ILE A 194 1.96 -10.45 -10.60
C ILE A 194 0.91 -9.37 -10.76
N ASP A 195 0.27 -9.32 -11.91
CA ASP A 195 -0.86 -8.40 -12.12
C ASP A 195 -2.10 -8.93 -11.40
N ILE A 196 -2.79 -8.04 -10.72
CA ILE A 196 -4.13 -8.26 -10.22
C ILE A 196 -5.09 -8.03 -11.39
N SER A 197 -5.73 -9.08 -11.87
CA SER A 197 -6.60 -9.05 -13.06
C SER A 197 -8.08 -8.97 -12.71
N ASP A 198 -8.47 -9.51 -11.56
CA ASP A 198 -9.85 -9.48 -11.08
C ASP A 198 -10.02 -8.32 -10.11
N PHE A 199 -10.46 -7.18 -10.63
CA PHE A 199 -10.63 -5.92 -9.91
C PHE A 199 -11.95 -5.23 -10.31
N ASP A 200 -12.48 -4.41 -9.41
CA ASP A 200 -13.68 -3.63 -9.69
C ASP A 200 -13.37 -2.42 -10.57
N GLN A 201 -13.85 -2.45 -11.83
CA GLN A 201 -13.61 -1.38 -12.79
C GLN A 201 -14.41 -0.10 -12.49
N GLU A 202 -15.50 -0.18 -11.73
CA GLU A 202 -16.37 0.95 -11.46
C GLU A 202 -15.77 1.96 -10.46
N ILE A 203 -14.85 1.48 -9.60
CA ILE A 203 -14.25 2.32 -8.54
C ILE A 203 -12.99 3.08 -8.97
N PHE A 204 -12.46 2.87 -10.19
CA PHE A 204 -11.20 3.50 -10.62
C PHE A 204 -11.21 5.03 -10.70
N HIS A 205 -12.38 5.63 -10.68
CA HIS A 205 -12.54 7.09 -10.58
C HIS A 205 -12.23 7.64 -9.18
N ILE A 206 -12.06 6.76 -8.18
CA ILE A 206 -11.82 7.13 -6.78
C ILE A 206 -10.34 7.33 -6.53
N PHE A 207 -9.95 8.57 -6.24
CA PHE A 207 -8.59 8.95 -5.86
C PHE A 207 -8.58 9.50 -4.44
N SER A 208 -7.76 8.94 -3.54
CA SER A 208 -7.67 9.38 -2.14
C SER A 208 -7.43 10.88 -2.00
N ARG A 209 -6.62 11.49 -2.87
CA ARG A 209 -6.37 12.94 -2.86
C ARG A 209 -7.62 13.75 -3.18
N LYS A 210 -8.44 13.28 -4.14
CA LYS A 210 -9.72 13.91 -4.48
C LYS A 210 -10.68 13.79 -3.30
N VAL A 211 -10.80 12.61 -2.72
CA VAL A 211 -11.65 12.37 -1.55
C VAL A 211 -11.24 13.26 -0.37
N LEU A 212 -9.93 13.34 -0.09
CA LEU A 212 -9.42 14.23 0.95
C LEU A 212 -9.80 15.69 0.73
N LYS A 213 -9.70 16.16 -0.51
CA LYS A 213 -10.09 17.53 -0.89
C LYS A 213 -11.58 17.75 -0.65
N MET A 214 -12.43 16.83 -1.12
CA MET A 214 -13.88 16.90 -0.91
C MET A 214 -14.25 16.98 0.58
N ILE A 215 -13.61 16.16 1.42
CA ILE A 215 -13.80 16.18 2.88
C ILE A 215 -13.44 17.55 3.45
N SER A 216 -12.28 18.08 3.11
CA SER A 216 -11.75 19.34 3.67
C SER A 216 -12.52 20.58 3.18
N GLU A 217 -13.08 20.54 1.97
CA GLU A 217 -13.84 21.63 1.36
C GLU A 217 -15.36 21.53 1.64
N GLY A 218 -15.82 20.42 2.22
CA GLY A 218 -17.23 20.20 2.54
C GLY A 218 -18.09 19.89 1.31
N GLU A 219 -17.50 19.29 0.27
CA GLU A 219 -18.21 18.79 -0.90
C GLU A 219 -19.02 17.53 -0.53
N GLU A 220 -20.07 17.24 -1.26
CA GLU A 220 -20.90 16.04 -1.07
C GLU A 220 -20.38 14.85 -1.90
N GLY A 221 -20.83 13.61 -1.56
CA GLY A 221 -20.61 12.40 -2.34
C GLY A 221 -19.31 11.64 -2.04
N TRP A 222 -18.41 12.16 -1.19
CA TRP A 222 -17.18 11.45 -0.81
C TRP A 222 -17.44 10.19 0.03
N GLN A 223 -18.57 10.13 0.74
CA GLN A 223 -18.95 9.01 1.59
C GLN A 223 -19.05 7.71 0.79
N GLU A 224 -19.59 7.78 -0.42
CA GLU A 224 -19.78 6.63 -1.32
C GLU A 224 -18.44 6.07 -1.86
N MET A 225 -17.37 6.85 -1.76
CA MET A 225 -16.02 6.47 -2.21
C MET A 225 -15.23 5.69 -1.15
N LEU A 226 -15.76 5.62 0.08
CA LEU A 226 -15.10 5.01 1.23
C LEU A 226 -15.67 3.62 1.54
N PRO A 227 -14.90 2.76 2.23
CA PRO A 227 -15.42 1.55 2.83
C PRO A 227 -16.51 1.86 3.86
N GLU A 228 -17.37 0.88 4.11
CA GLU A 228 -18.43 0.96 5.12
C GLU A 228 -17.87 1.33 6.50
N GLY A 229 -18.55 2.23 7.23
CA GLY A 229 -18.17 2.69 8.57
C GLY A 229 -17.07 3.75 8.61
N VAL A 230 -16.32 3.95 7.52
CA VAL A 230 -15.23 4.93 7.47
C VAL A 230 -15.78 6.36 7.46
N ALA A 231 -16.82 6.62 6.68
CA ALA A 231 -17.43 7.94 6.60
C ALA A 231 -17.98 8.41 7.95
N GLU A 232 -18.69 7.54 8.66
CA GLU A 232 -19.22 7.80 10.01
C GLU A 232 -18.09 8.12 10.99
N THR A 233 -16.99 7.38 10.91
CA THR A 233 -15.82 7.60 11.77
C THR A 233 -15.18 8.97 11.50
N ILE A 234 -15.01 9.34 10.23
CA ILE A 234 -14.49 10.65 9.82
C ILE A 234 -15.37 11.78 10.37
N VAL A 235 -16.69 11.68 10.21
CA VAL A 235 -17.65 12.67 10.68
C VAL A 235 -17.63 12.78 12.21
N LYS A 236 -17.70 11.64 12.90
CA LYS A 236 -17.74 11.55 14.38
C LYS A 236 -16.48 12.13 15.01
N LYS A 237 -15.31 11.82 14.46
CA LYS A 237 -14.00 12.21 15.01
C LYS A 237 -13.43 13.48 14.38
N ARG A 238 -14.10 14.04 13.37
CA ARG A 238 -13.68 15.23 12.62
C ARG A 238 -12.28 15.07 12.00
N LEU A 239 -12.04 13.91 11.37
CA LEU A 239 -10.76 13.59 10.77
C LEU A 239 -10.57 14.35 9.45
N PHE A 240 -9.31 14.48 9.00
CA PHE A 240 -8.94 15.03 7.69
C PHE A 240 -9.48 16.44 7.41
N GLY A 241 -9.68 17.26 8.44
CA GLY A 241 -10.20 18.60 8.29
C GLY A 241 -11.72 18.70 8.07
N TYR A 242 -12.44 17.59 8.28
CA TYR A 242 -13.91 17.60 8.21
C TYR A 242 -14.52 18.60 9.19
N SER A 243 -15.40 19.47 8.68
CA SER A 243 -16.16 20.43 9.48
C SER A 243 -17.59 20.55 8.97
N LYS A 244 -18.56 20.37 9.88
CA LYS A 244 -19.99 20.57 9.56
C LYS A 244 -20.33 21.98 9.06
N SER A 245 -19.53 23.00 9.46
CA SER A 245 -19.75 24.39 9.08
C SER A 245 -19.37 24.73 7.64
N ARG A 246 -18.72 23.79 6.92
CA ARG A 246 -18.27 23.98 5.53
C ARG A 246 -19.17 23.29 4.50
N ILE A 247 -20.20 22.56 4.93
CA ILE A 247 -21.16 21.97 4.01
C ILE A 247 -21.88 23.13 3.30
N LYS A 248 -21.55 23.33 2.04
CA LYS A 248 -22.27 24.28 1.17
C LYS A 248 -23.68 23.72 0.94
N THR A 249 -24.68 24.31 1.58
CA THR A 249 -26.08 24.08 1.25
C THR A 249 -26.37 24.52 -0.18
#